data_12180ab59342f342778830196f6f52eb
#
_entry.id   12180ab59342f342778830196f6f52eb
#
_cell.length_a   1.000
_cell.length_b   1.000
_cell.length_c   1.000
_cell.angle_alpha   90.00
_cell.angle_beta   90.00
_cell.angle_gamma   90.00
#
_symmetry.space_group_name_H-M   'P 1'
#
loop_
_entity.id
_entity.type
_entity.pdbx_description
1 polymer ?
#
loop_
_entity_poly.entity_id
_entity_poly.type
_entity_poly.pdbx_seq_one_letter_code
_entity_poly.pdbx_strand_id
1 'polypeptide(L)'
;PRDMVSRSMTIEIREGRGVGPNKDHIHLHLDHLDPAILAQRLPGISESAKIFAGVDVTKEPIPVLPTVHYNMGGIPTNYHGEVLTLRDGNPDSVVPGLMAVGEAACVSVHGANRLGSNSLTDLVVFGRAVGLRCGEVVDKNSAVPSATKAQTDPHLARLDRFRNASGSTPTSELRLSMQRAMQSDAAVFRTGKTLDEGVQKLRAIDAAGADIKTTDRGLIWN
;
A
#
# COMPACT_ATOMS: atom_id res chain seq x y z
N PRO A 1 20.28 -9.43 5.55
CA PRO A 1 19.39 -8.43 4.98
C PRO A 1 17.93 -8.93 4.96
N ARG A 2 16.94 -8.07 5.19
CA ARG A 2 15.53 -8.46 5.29
C ARG A 2 14.95 -9.05 4.01
N ASP A 3 15.43 -8.62 2.87
CA ASP A 3 15.04 -9.17 1.56
C ASP A 3 15.45 -10.64 1.41
N MET A 4 16.60 -11.05 1.95
CA MET A 4 17.05 -12.44 1.99
C MET A 4 16.07 -13.29 2.83
N VAL A 5 15.70 -12.80 4.02
CA VAL A 5 14.76 -13.50 4.91
C VAL A 5 13.39 -13.65 4.23
N SER A 6 12.85 -12.58 3.63
CA SER A 6 11.57 -12.62 2.93
C SER A 6 11.56 -13.60 1.76
N ARG A 7 12.65 -13.65 0.99
CA ARG A 7 12.80 -14.64 -0.10
C ARG A 7 12.84 -16.07 0.43
N SER A 8 13.63 -16.32 1.48
CA SER A 8 13.72 -17.66 2.10
C SER A 8 12.38 -18.12 2.65
N MET A 9 11.67 -17.27 3.39
CA MET A 9 10.33 -17.58 3.90
C MET A 9 9.36 -17.91 2.77
N THR A 10 9.38 -17.15 1.68
CA THR A 10 8.51 -17.41 0.52
C THR A 10 8.84 -18.74 -0.15
N ILE A 11 10.12 -19.12 -0.25
CA ILE A 11 10.54 -20.42 -0.78
C ILE A 11 10.01 -21.55 0.12
N GLU A 12 10.19 -21.47 1.43
CA GLU A 12 9.69 -22.46 2.38
C GLU A 12 8.17 -22.68 2.24
N ILE A 13 7.41 -21.59 2.14
CA ILE A 13 5.96 -21.65 1.94
C ILE A 13 5.62 -22.30 0.59
N ARG A 14 6.26 -21.90 -0.51
CA ARG A 14 6.00 -22.42 -1.86
C ARG A 14 6.34 -23.91 -2.01
N GLU A 15 7.34 -24.38 -1.29
CA GLU A 15 7.75 -25.79 -1.26
C GLU A 15 6.96 -26.64 -0.23
N GLY A 16 5.92 -26.06 0.37
CA GLY A 16 5.01 -26.74 1.28
C GLY A 16 5.55 -26.98 2.69
N ARG A 17 6.64 -26.30 3.06
CA ARG A 17 7.22 -26.33 4.41
C ARG A 17 6.72 -25.20 5.31
N GLY A 18 5.74 -24.44 4.86
CA GLY A 18 5.03 -23.49 5.69
C GLY A 18 4.29 -24.15 6.83
N VAL A 19 3.85 -23.37 7.81
CA VAL A 19 3.15 -23.82 9.00
C VAL A 19 1.66 -23.51 8.96
N GLY A 20 0.92 -24.05 9.93
CA GLY A 20 -0.53 -23.92 10.01
C GLY A 20 -1.28 -24.87 9.05
N PRO A 21 -2.62 -24.87 9.11
CA PRO A 21 -3.44 -25.81 8.34
C PRO A 21 -3.31 -25.62 6.82
N ASN A 22 -3.05 -24.41 6.38
CA ASN A 22 -2.90 -24.07 4.96
C ASN A 22 -1.44 -24.07 4.49
N LYS A 23 -0.48 -24.22 5.38
CA LYS A 23 0.97 -24.13 5.11
C LYS A 23 1.36 -22.81 4.40
N ASP A 24 0.70 -21.72 4.74
CA ASP A 24 0.77 -20.43 4.04
C ASP A 24 1.56 -19.35 4.77
N HIS A 25 2.15 -19.67 5.92
CA HIS A 25 2.92 -18.74 6.74
C HIS A 25 4.11 -19.42 7.43
N ILE A 26 4.91 -18.63 8.13
CA ILE A 26 6.05 -19.05 8.94
C ILE A 26 5.84 -18.58 10.37
N HIS A 27 6.45 -19.25 11.34
CA HIS A 27 6.44 -18.85 12.74
C HIS A 27 7.60 -17.92 13.08
N LEU A 28 7.29 -16.77 13.66
CA LEU A 28 8.25 -15.87 14.29
C LEU A 28 8.24 -16.13 15.81
N HIS A 29 9.33 -16.69 16.30
CA HIS A 29 9.50 -17.01 17.71
C HIS A 29 10.07 -15.84 18.50
N LEU A 30 9.33 -15.34 19.47
CA LEU A 30 9.74 -14.37 20.49
C LEU A 30 9.66 -14.95 21.90
N ASP A 31 9.05 -16.11 22.06
CA ASP A 31 8.80 -16.85 23.30
C ASP A 31 10.07 -17.30 24.05
N HIS A 32 11.22 -17.26 23.37
CA HIS A 32 12.53 -17.51 23.97
C HIS A 32 13.14 -16.28 24.66
N LEU A 33 12.54 -15.10 24.51
CA LEU A 33 13.00 -13.84 25.11
C LEU A 33 12.33 -13.60 26.48
N ASP A 34 13.05 -12.89 27.36
CA ASP A 34 12.50 -12.47 28.64
C ASP A 34 11.24 -11.61 28.45
N PRO A 35 10.11 -11.93 29.10
CA PRO A 35 8.89 -11.13 29.03
C PRO A 35 9.09 -9.64 29.35
N ALA A 36 10.01 -9.31 30.26
CA ALA A 36 10.32 -7.93 30.60
C ALA A 36 10.99 -7.19 29.42
N ILE A 37 11.83 -7.88 28.66
CA ILE A 37 12.45 -7.34 27.42
C ILE A 37 11.37 -7.12 26.36
N LEU A 38 10.46 -8.07 26.18
CA LEU A 38 9.36 -7.94 25.22
C LEU A 38 8.45 -6.74 25.56
N ALA A 39 8.08 -6.59 26.84
CA ALA A 39 7.27 -5.48 27.31
C ALA A 39 7.96 -4.11 27.10
N GLN A 40 9.26 -4.05 27.33
CA GLN A 40 10.03 -2.81 27.20
C GLN A 40 10.37 -2.45 25.74
N ARG A 41 10.74 -3.45 24.93
CA ARG A 41 11.33 -3.22 23.59
C ARG A 41 10.34 -3.41 22.45
N LEU A 42 9.33 -4.26 22.62
CA LEU A 42 8.40 -4.67 21.56
C LEU A 42 6.93 -4.60 22.01
N PRO A 43 6.49 -3.53 22.75
CA PRO A 43 5.11 -3.48 23.26
C PRO A 43 4.09 -3.48 22.11
N GLY A 44 4.32 -2.70 21.04
CA GLY A 44 3.41 -2.62 19.90
C GLY A 44 3.29 -3.92 19.12
N ILE A 45 4.38 -4.69 18.98
CA ILE A 45 4.35 -6.02 18.34
C ILE A 45 3.55 -6.99 19.19
N SER A 46 3.76 -7.00 20.51
CA SER A 46 3.04 -7.85 21.45
C SER A 46 1.53 -7.57 21.44
N GLU A 47 1.16 -6.29 21.44
CA GLU A 47 -0.24 -5.88 21.36
C GLU A 47 -0.88 -6.26 20.00
N SER A 48 -0.17 -5.99 18.91
CA SER A 48 -0.66 -6.34 17.56
C SER A 48 -0.86 -7.85 17.39
N ALA A 49 0.08 -8.67 17.86
CA ALA A 49 -0.04 -10.12 17.83
C ALA A 49 -1.26 -10.60 18.62
N LYS A 50 -1.49 -10.03 19.80
CA LYS A 50 -2.65 -10.36 20.63
C LYS A 50 -3.98 -9.96 19.98
N ILE A 51 -4.06 -8.76 19.42
CA ILE A 51 -5.30 -8.23 18.80
C ILE A 51 -5.64 -8.96 17.50
N PHE A 52 -4.67 -9.11 16.59
CA PHE A 52 -4.91 -9.57 15.22
C PHE A 52 -4.71 -11.07 15.04
N ALA A 53 -3.84 -11.72 15.82
CA ALA A 53 -3.57 -13.14 15.73
C ALA A 53 -4.05 -13.94 16.95
N GLY A 54 -4.46 -13.30 18.03
CA GLY A 54 -4.84 -13.95 19.27
C GLY A 54 -3.67 -14.58 20.03
N VAL A 55 -2.42 -14.19 19.72
CA VAL A 55 -1.19 -14.82 20.21
C VAL A 55 -0.61 -14.06 21.41
N ASP A 56 -0.27 -14.80 22.47
CA ASP A 56 0.57 -14.31 23.55
C ASP A 56 2.04 -14.58 23.19
N VAL A 57 2.75 -13.54 22.77
CA VAL A 57 4.14 -13.64 22.26
C VAL A 57 5.14 -14.16 23.29
N THR A 58 4.78 -14.20 24.58
CA THR A 58 5.61 -14.80 25.65
C THR A 58 5.50 -16.32 25.72
N LYS A 59 4.56 -16.93 24.99
CA LYS A 59 4.22 -18.35 25.04
C LYS A 59 4.14 -19.02 23.68
N GLU A 60 3.78 -18.26 22.65
CA GLU A 60 3.44 -18.80 21.34
C GLU A 60 4.12 -17.97 20.23
N PRO A 61 4.47 -18.61 19.10
CA PRO A 61 5.03 -17.90 17.97
C PRO A 61 3.97 -17.10 17.23
N ILE A 62 4.40 -15.99 16.60
CA ILE A 62 3.55 -15.16 15.77
C ILE A 62 3.50 -15.76 14.35
N PRO A 63 2.30 -15.97 13.75
CA PRO A 63 2.21 -16.30 12.33
C PRO A 63 2.59 -15.09 11.49
N VAL A 64 3.57 -15.24 10.60
CA VAL A 64 4.08 -14.16 9.76
C VAL A 64 4.16 -14.59 8.30
N LEU A 65 3.90 -13.64 7.41
CA LEU A 65 3.95 -13.82 5.97
C LEU A 65 4.67 -12.61 5.35
N PRO A 66 5.64 -12.79 4.44
CA PRO A 66 6.22 -11.68 3.70
C PRO A 66 5.16 -10.98 2.85
N THR A 67 4.97 -9.69 3.08
CA THR A 67 4.05 -8.84 2.31
C THR A 67 4.75 -7.59 1.83
N VAL A 68 4.12 -6.87 0.88
CA VAL A 68 4.59 -5.56 0.46
C VAL A 68 4.55 -4.61 1.65
N HIS A 69 5.67 -3.93 1.91
CA HIS A 69 5.82 -3.01 3.04
C HIS A 69 5.91 -1.55 2.58
N TYR A 70 6.59 -1.29 1.46
CA TYR A 70 6.84 0.06 0.95
C TYR A 70 6.94 0.05 -0.58
N ASN A 71 6.34 1.02 -1.23
CA ASN A 71 6.44 1.21 -2.67
C ASN A 71 7.60 2.17 -3.00
N MET A 72 8.74 1.61 -3.44
CA MET A 72 9.77 2.42 -4.07
C MET A 72 9.30 2.80 -5.46
N GLY A 73 9.52 4.06 -5.84
CA GLY A 73 8.91 4.65 -7.01
C GLY A 73 7.73 5.53 -6.61
N GLY A 74 6.78 5.74 -7.50
CA GLY A 74 5.61 6.58 -7.24
C GLY A 74 5.48 7.72 -8.24
N ILE A 75 4.85 8.81 -7.83
CA ILE A 75 4.67 10.02 -8.65
C ILE A 75 6.03 10.72 -8.81
N PRO A 76 6.57 10.87 -10.02
CA PRO A 76 7.86 11.54 -10.24
C PRO A 76 7.82 12.98 -9.75
N THR A 77 8.81 13.38 -8.96
CA THR A 77 8.93 14.75 -8.46
C THR A 77 10.37 15.25 -8.54
N ASN A 78 10.53 16.56 -8.60
CA ASN A 78 11.79 17.21 -8.28
C ASN A 78 11.98 17.30 -6.75
N TYR A 79 13.13 17.83 -6.30
CA TYR A 79 13.42 17.94 -4.85
C TYR A 79 12.56 18.97 -4.10
N HIS A 80 11.82 19.81 -4.81
CA HIS A 80 10.79 20.70 -4.25
C HIS A 80 9.43 20.02 -4.11
N GLY A 81 9.30 18.74 -4.55
CA GLY A 81 8.06 17.99 -4.55
C GLY A 81 7.07 18.36 -5.65
N GLU A 82 7.46 19.19 -6.62
CA GLU A 82 6.64 19.48 -7.79
C GLU A 82 6.59 18.26 -8.70
N VAL A 83 5.37 17.85 -9.09
CA VAL A 83 5.16 16.67 -9.93
C VAL A 83 5.70 16.94 -11.34
N LEU A 84 6.45 15.96 -11.85
CA LEU A 84 7.04 15.98 -13.19
C LEU A 84 6.24 15.13 -14.17
N THR A 85 6.23 15.54 -15.42
CA THR A 85 5.61 14.79 -16.53
C THR A 85 6.40 14.97 -17.81
N LEU A 86 6.26 14.01 -18.72
CA LEU A 86 6.79 14.17 -20.08
C LEU A 86 5.90 15.11 -20.88
N ARG A 87 6.45 16.26 -21.28
CA ARG A 87 5.78 17.22 -22.17
C ARG A 87 6.75 17.70 -23.24
N ASP A 88 6.36 17.59 -24.49
CA ASP A 88 7.16 18.05 -25.65
C ASP A 88 8.60 17.47 -25.66
N GLY A 89 8.75 16.20 -25.23
CA GLY A 89 10.05 15.53 -25.14
C GLY A 89 10.87 15.89 -23.89
N ASN A 90 10.41 16.80 -23.04
CA ASN A 90 11.06 17.14 -21.78
C ASN A 90 10.44 16.35 -20.61
N PRO A 91 11.16 15.39 -19.99
CA PRO A 91 10.65 14.60 -18.87
C PRO A 91 10.57 15.39 -17.55
N ASP A 92 11.23 16.54 -17.46
CA ASP A 92 11.30 17.36 -16.24
C ASP A 92 10.29 18.51 -16.24
N SER A 93 9.26 18.44 -17.11
CA SER A 93 8.21 19.44 -17.15
C SER A 93 7.34 19.38 -15.90
N VAL A 94 7.26 20.49 -15.17
CA VAL A 94 6.45 20.59 -13.95
C VAL A 94 4.95 20.62 -14.31
N VAL A 95 4.15 19.87 -13.54
CA VAL A 95 2.68 19.98 -13.55
C VAL A 95 2.28 21.09 -12.58
N PRO A 96 1.82 22.25 -13.05
CA PRO A 96 1.53 23.37 -12.17
C PRO A 96 0.45 23.06 -11.13
N GLY A 97 0.73 23.39 -9.87
CA GLY A 97 -0.22 23.21 -8.77
C GLY A 97 -0.37 21.78 -8.25
N LEU A 98 0.41 20.81 -8.77
CA LEU A 98 0.39 19.43 -8.28
C LEU A 98 1.73 19.11 -7.63
N MET A 99 1.66 18.65 -6.38
CA MET A 99 2.83 18.25 -5.59
C MET A 99 2.62 16.89 -4.97
N ALA A 100 3.71 16.13 -4.76
CA ALA A 100 3.71 14.87 -4.07
C ALA A 100 4.97 14.73 -3.22
N VAL A 101 4.84 14.03 -2.06
CA VAL A 101 5.92 13.85 -1.10
C VAL A 101 5.76 12.54 -0.35
N GLY A 102 6.85 12.02 0.18
CA GLY A 102 6.88 10.78 0.95
C GLY A 102 6.65 9.54 0.09
N GLU A 103 6.05 8.51 0.64
CA GLU A 103 5.90 7.22 -0.05
C GLU A 103 5.09 7.31 -1.36
N ALA A 104 4.18 8.26 -1.49
CA ALA A 104 3.43 8.48 -2.73
C ALA A 104 4.29 9.05 -3.87
N ALA A 105 5.41 9.71 -3.53
CA ALA A 105 6.29 10.38 -4.47
C ALA A 105 7.53 9.55 -4.82
N CYS A 106 8.14 9.88 -5.95
CA CYS A 106 9.44 9.38 -6.36
C CYS A 106 10.41 10.54 -6.63
N VAL A 107 11.13 10.95 -5.62
CA VAL A 107 12.26 11.89 -5.74
C VAL A 107 13.59 11.17 -6.01
N SER A 108 13.51 9.86 -6.26
CA SER A 108 14.63 8.96 -6.65
C SER A 108 15.71 8.76 -5.59
N VAL A 109 15.40 8.93 -4.30
CA VAL A 109 16.39 8.76 -3.21
C VAL A 109 16.48 7.34 -2.67
N HIS A 110 15.55 6.45 -2.99
CA HIS A 110 15.48 5.10 -2.43
C HIS A 110 15.97 3.99 -3.36
N GLY A 111 16.12 4.28 -4.65
CA GLY A 111 16.44 3.24 -5.64
C GLY A 111 15.40 2.12 -5.65
N ALA A 112 15.85 0.89 -5.78
CA ALA A 112 14.96 -0.29 -5.80
C ALA A 112 14.69 -0.88 -4.40
N ASN A 113 15.41 -0.45 -3.37
CA ASN A 113 15.28 -0.98 -2.01
C ASN A 113 15.62 0.09 -0.97
N ARG A 114 14.60 0.63 -0.31
CA ARG A 114 14.75 1.66 0.71
C ARG A 114 15.49 1.13 1.94
N LEU A 115 16.46 1.89 2.43
CA LEU A 115 17.13 1.61 3.70
C LEU A 115 16.16 1.75 4.88
N GLY A 116 16.38 0.96 5.93
CA GLY A 116 15.58 1.00 7.14
C GLY A 116 15.48 2.43 7.71
N SER A 117 14.28 2.82 8.15
CA SER A 117 13.92 4.14 8.71
C SER A 117 13.98 5.33 7.75
N ASN A 118 14.52 5.18 6.53
CA ASN A 118 14.64 6.30 5.59
C ASN A 118 13.30 6.81 5.05
N SER A 119 12.19 6.07 5.19
CA SER A 119 10.87 6.63 4.88
C SER A 119 10.52 7.82 5.78
N LEU A 120 10.86 7.76 7.08
CA LEU A 120 10.61 8.86 8.00
C LEU A 120 11.49 10.08 7.67
N THR A 121 12.74 9.85 7.30
CA THR A 121 13.66 10.92 6.86
C THR A 121 13.14 11.60 5.59
N ASP A 122 12.68 10.82 4.61
CA ASP A 122 12.05 11.29 3.38
C ASP A 122 10.85 12.19 3.68
N LEU A 123 9.90 11.72 4.50
CA LEU A 123 8.71 12.48 4.90
C LEU A 123 9.07 13.84 5.52
N VAL A 124 10.06 13.88 6.42
CA VAL A 124 10.46 15.11 7.11
C VAL A 124 11.18 16.07 6.18
N VAL A 125 12.17 15.58 5.43
CA VAL A 125 13.02 16.43 4.57
C VAL A 125 12.22 17.00 3.40
N PHE A 126 11.57 16.15 2.63
CA PHE A 126 10.82 16.60 1.45
C PHE A 126 9.47 17.20 1.82
N GLY A 127 8.83 16.79 2.92
CA GLY A 127 7.65 17.46 3.45
C GLY A 127 7.93 18.91 3.81
N ARG A 128 9.07 19.17 4.44
CA ARG A 128 9.51 20.55 4.71
C ARG A 128 9.81 21.31 3.41
N ALA A 129 10.50 20.69 2.45
CA ALA A 129 10.83 21.34 1.17
C ALA A 129 9.56 21.73 0.40
N VAL A 130 8.58 20.82 0.33
CA VAL A 130 7.26 21.09 -0.30
C VAL A 130 6.53 22.22 0.43
N GLY A 131 6.50 22.20 1.76
CA GLY A 131 5.85 23.26 2.53
C GLY A 131 6.43 24.65 2.26
N LEU A 132 7.76 24.76 2.17
CA LEU A 132 8.43 26.01 1.79
C LEU A 132 8.08 26.41 0.36
N ARG A 133 8.14 25.45 -0.57
CA ARG A 133 7.83 25.69 -1.98
C ARG A 133 6.38 26.13 -2.18
N CYS A 134 5.43 25.56 -1.48
CA CYS A 134 4.03 26.00 -1.48
C CYS A 134 3.92 27.48 -1.08
N GLY A 135 4.65 27.91 -0.04
CA GLY A 135 4.69 29.31 0.36
C GLY A 135 5.23 30.29 -0.70
N GLU A 136 6.10 29.80 -1.59
CA GLU A 136 6.66 30.59 -2.68
C GLU A 136 5.74 30.67 -3.90
N VAL A 137 5.07 29.55 -4.26
CA VAL A 137 4.35 29.43 -5.54
C VAL A 137 2.84 29.64 -5.45
N VAL A 138 2.27 29.52 -4.24
CA VAL A 138 0.83 29.71 -4.04
C VAL A 138 0.54 31.18 -3.77
N ASP A 139 -0.12 31.83 -4.73
CA ASP A 139 -0.69 33.17 -4.49
C ASP A 139 -2.03 33.01 -3.74
N LYS A 140 -2.03 33.37 -2.45
CA LYS A 140 -3.23 33.32 -1.60
C LYS A 140 -4.37 34.23 -2.06
N ASN A 141 -4.09 35.18 -2.95
CA ASN A 141 -5.07 36.11 -3.52
C ASN A 141 -5.59 35.66 -4.89
N SER A 142 -5.02 34.60 -5.47
CA SER A 142 -5.52 34.07 -6.75
C SER A 142 -6.90 33.46 -6.59
N ALA A 143 -7.79 33.74 -7.54
CA ALA A 143 -9.11 33.13 -7.56
C ALA A 143 -8.98 31.62 -7.84
N VAL A 144 -9.57 30.80 -6.98
CA VAL A 144 -9.70 29.37 -7.24
C VAL A 144 -10.86 29.17 -8.22
N PRO A 145 -10.64 28.55 -9.39
CA PRO A 145 -11.72 28.27 -10.32
C PRO A 145 -12.78 27.38 -9.69
N SER A 146 -14.05 27.72 -9.83
CA SER A 146 -15.13 26.86 -9.38
C SER A 146 -15.22 25.62 -10.27
N ALA A 147 -15.34 24.44 -9.63
CA ALA A 147 -15.63 23.22 -10.35
C ALA A 147 -17.04 23.26 -10.97
N THR A 148 -17.16 22.88 -12.22
CA THR A 148 -18.45 22.78 -12.90
C THR A 148 -19.14 21.45 -12.58
N LYS A 149 -20.48 21.41 -12.70
CA LYS A 149 -21.22 20.16 -12.56
C LYS A 149 -20.72 19.08 -13.53
N ALA A 150 -20.37 19.44 -14.76
CA ALA A 150 -19.83 18.50 -15.74
C ALA A 150 -18.52 17.82 -15.26
N GLN A 151 -17.74 18.50 -14.43
CA GLN A 151 -16.53 17.95 -13.84
C GLN A 151 -16.80 17.09 -12.60
N THR A 152 -17.84 17.40 -11.80
CA THR A 152 -18.10 16.74 -10.51
C THR A 152 -19.09 15.58 -10.62
N ASP A 153 -20.15 15.73 -11.42
CA ASP A 153 -21.26 14.77 -11.47
C ASP A 153 -20.84 13.34 -11.86
N PRO A 154 -19.89 13.09 -12.79
CA PRO A 154 -19.43 11.74 -13.10
C PRO A 154 -18.78 11.03 -11.90
N HIS A 155 -18.07 11.77 -11.06
CA HIS A 155 -17.41 11.22 -9.86
C HIS A 155 -18.42 10.93 -8.76
N LEU A 156 -19.41 11.80 -8.57
CA LEU A 156 -20.51 11.57 -7.63
C LEU A 156 -21.35 10.36 -8.07
N ALA A 157 -21.71 10.28 -9.34
CA ALA A 157 -22.43 9.14 -9.90
C ALA A 157 -21.67 7.82 -9.73
N ARG A 158 -20.32 7.83 -9.88
CA ARG A 158 -19.49 6.66 -9.62
C ARG A 158 -19.55 6.24 -8.16
N LEU A 159 -19.44 7.18 -7.22
CA LEU A 159 -19.55 6.90 -5.78
C LEU A 159 -20.92 6.34 -5.44
N ASP A 160 -21.99 6.95 -5.92
CA ASP A 160 -23.37 6.52 -5.68
C ASP A 160 -23.63 5.12 -6.26
N ARG A 161 -23.05 4.78 -7.41
CA ARG A 161 -23.15 3.44 -7.98
C ARG A 161 -22.58 2.39 -7.02
N PHE A 162 -21.42 2.62 -6.43
CA PHE A 162 -20.82 1.69 -5.47
C PHE A 162 -21.61 1.66 -4.15
N ARG A 163 -21.96 2.82 -3.63
CA ARG A 163 -22.71 2.95 -2.38
C ARG A 163 -24.07 2.28 -2.40
N ASN A 164 -24.76 2.33 -3.54
CA ASN A 164 -26.10 1.76 -3.71
C ASN A 164 -26.10 0.42 -4.46
N ALA A 165 -24.95 -0.20 -4.64
CA ALA A 165 -24.84 -1.47 -5.34
C ALA A 165 -25.60 -2.59 -4.61
N SER A 166 -26.43 -3.33 -5.36
CA SER A 166 -27.32 -4.37 -4.86
C SER A 166 -27.13 -5.72 -5.57
N GLY A 167 -25.93 -5.97 -6.10
CA GLY A 167 -25.57 -7.21 -6.76
C GLY A 167 -25.44 -8.40 -5.81
N SER A 168 -24.82 -9.46 -6.24
CA SER A 168 -24.68 -10.71 -5.49
C SER A 168 -23.32 -10.87 -4.79
N THR A 169 -22.25 -10.23 -5.29
CA THR A 169 -20.87 -10.42 -4.82
C THR A 169 -20.54 -9.50 -3.65
N PRO A 170 -20.27 -10.02 -2.44
CA PRO A 170 -19.82 -9.22 -1.32
C PRO A 170 -18.50 -8.51 -1.62
N THR A 171 -18.38 -7.25 -1.22
CA THR A 171 -17.12 -6.48 -1.40
C THR A 171 -15.92 -7.12 -0.71
N SER A 172 -16.14 -7.82 0.42
CA SER A 172 -15.11 -8.56 1.14
C SER A 172 -14.51 -9.71 0.33
N GLU A 173 -15.33 -10.44 -0.43
CA GLU A 173 -14.86 -11.54 -1.29
C GLU A 173 -14.03 -11.00 -2.47
N LEU A 174 -14.49 -9.91 -3.08
CA LEU A 174 -13.76 -9.26 -4.16
C LEU A 174 -12.40 -8.75 -3.69
N ARG A 175 -12.38 -8.09 -2.52
CA ARG A 175 -11.14 -7.61 -1.89
C ARG A 175 -10.19 -8.75 -1.58
N LEU A 176 -10.67 -9.83 -0.99
CA LEU A 176 -9.86 -11.00 -0.67
C LEU A 176 -9.26 -11.64 -1.93
N SER A 177 -10.04 -11.75 -3.00
CA SER A 177 -9.58 -12.26 -4.29
C SER A 177 -8.46 -11.39 -4.87
N MET A 178 -8.60 -10.06 -4.81
CA MET A 178 -7.56 -9.11 -5.21
C MET A 178 -6.29 -9.27 -4.36
N GLN A 179 -6.42 -9.34 -3.05
CA GLN A 179 -5.29 -9.50 -2.13
C GLN A 179 -4.53 -10.80 -2.40
N ARG A 180 -5.24 -11.90 -2.67
CA ARG A 180 -4.64 -13.19 -3.01
C ARG A 180 -3.91 -13.15 -4.36
N ALA A 181 -4.51 -12.53 -5.39
CA ALA A 181 -3.85 -12.35 -6.68
C ALA A 181 -2.57 -11.53 -6.55
N MET A 182 -2.61 -10.40 -5.83
CA MET A 182 -1.43 -9.58 -5.59
C MET A 182 -0.35 -10.31 -4.79
N GLN A 183 -0.74 -11.08 -3.77
CA GLN A 183 0.21 -11.85 -2.95
C GLN A 183 0.87 -12.99 -3.74
N SER A 184 0.15 -13.64 -4.65
CA SER A 184 0.71 -14.74 -5.45
C SER A 184 1.58 -14.26 -6.60
N ASP A 185 1.15 -13.22 -7.30
CA ASP A 185 1.68 -12.88 -8.63
C ASP A 185 2.55 -11.62 -8.64
N ALA A 186 2.40 -10.72 -7.67
CA ALA A 186 3.10 -9.43 -7.60
C ALA A 186 3.84 -9.17 -6.27
N ALA A 187 4.09 -10.21 -5.46
CA ALA A 187 4.76 -10.08 -4.17
C ALA A 187 6.30 -10.22 -4.26
N VAL A 188 6.90 -11.13 -3.48
CA VAL A 188 8.36 -11.25 -3.31
C VAL A 188 9.07 -11.66 -4.61
N PHE A 189 8.51 -12.62 -5.36
CA PHE A 189 9.06 -13.08 -6.64
C PHE A 189 8.14 -12.69 -7.79
N ARG A 190 8.68 -11.93 -8.73
CA ARG A 190 7.97 -11.41 -9.90
C ARG A 190 8.71 -11.77 -11.17
N THR A 191 8.00 -12.35 -12.12
CA THR A 191 8.48 -12.63 -13.48
C THR A 191 7.46 -12.09 -14.48
N GLY A 192 7.83 -11.91 -15.74
CA GLY A 192 6.86 -11.50 -16.78
C GLY A 192 5.62 -12.38 -16.76
N LYS A 193 5.83 -13.71 -16.72
CA LYS A 193 4.72 -14.68 -16.69
C LYS A 193 3.78 -14.48 -15.49
N THR A 194 4.32 -14.37 -14.26
CA THR A 194 3.47 -14.21 -13.06
C THR A 194 2.74 -12.89 -13.06
N LEU A 195 3.38 -11.82 -13.54
CA LEU A 195 2.73 -10.51 -13.65
C LEU A 195 1.60 -10.51 -14.69
N ASP A 196 1.78 -11.17 -15.83
CA ASP A 196 0.73 -11.33 -16.86
C ASP A 196 -0.46 -12.12 -16.34
N GLU A 197 -0.22 -13.22 -15.61
CA GLU A 197 -1.26 -13.99 -14.92
C GLU A 197 -2.00 -13.16 -13.89
N GLY A 198 -1.27 -12.36 -13.10
CA GLY A 198 -1.82 -11.41 -12.11
C GLY A 198 -2.72 -10.36 -12.76
N VAL A 199 -2.29 -9.78 -13.88
CA VAL A 199 -3.11 -8.82 -14.65
C VAL A 199 -4.42 -9.45 -15.13
N GLN A 200 -4.38 -10.70 -15.62
CA GLN A 200 -5.60 -11.40 -16.05
C GLN A 200 -6.56 -11.65 -14.89
N LYS A 201 -6.04 -12.08 -13.73
CA LYS A 201 -6.85 -12.24 -12.50
C LYS A 201 -7.47 -10.95 -12.05
N LEU A 202 -6.69 -9.85 -12.04
CA LEU A 202 -7.19 -8.53 -11.64
C LEU A 202 -8.27 -8.00 -12.60
N ARG A 203 -8.14 -8.24 -13.90
CA ARG A 203 -9.19 -7.89 -14.88
C ARG A 203 -10.49 -8.66 -14.63
N ALA A 204 -10.39 -9.96 -14.30
CA ALA A 204 -11.57 -10.75 -13.95
C ALA A 204 -12.24 -10.26 -12.65
N ILE A 205 -11.44 -9.87 -11.67
CA ILE A 205 -11.92 -9.30 -10.40
C ILE A 205 -12.59 -7.93 -10.64
N ASP A 206 -12.00 -7.08 -11.47
CA ASP A 206 -12.58 -5.78 -11.85
C ASP A 206 -13.92 -5.96 -12.57
N ALA A 207 -14.01 -6.89 -13.50
CA ALA A 207 -15.26 -7.23 -14.17
C ALA A 207 -16.34 -7.72 -13.19
N ALA A 208 -15.98 -8.55 -12.22
CA ALA A 208 -16.88 -9.00 -11.15
C ALA A 208 -17.34 -7.83 -10.24
N GLY A 209 -16.59 -6.73 -10.22
CA GLY A 209 -16.97 -5.50 -9.54
C GLY A 209 -18.25 -4.83 -10.06
N ALA A 210 -18.73 -5.21 -11.26
CA ALA A 210 -20.02 -4.76 -11.77
C ALA A 210 -21.21 -5.32 -10.98
N ASP A 211 -21.06 -6.50 -10.35
CA ASP A 211 -22.11 -7.19 -9.58
C ASP A 211 -21.86 -7.15 -8.06
N ILE A 212 -21.29 -6.08 -7.56
CA ILE A 212 -21.01 -5.96 -6.11
C ILE A 212 -22.28 -5.74 -5.32
N LYS A 213 -22.23 -6.20 -4.06
CA LYS A 213 -23.25 -5.96 -3.03
C LYS A 213 -22.65 -5.12 -1.91
N THR A 214 -23.21 -3.92 -1.71
CA THR A 214 -22.84 -3.05 -0.59
C THR A 214 -23.91 -3.12 0.48
N THR A 215 -23.56 -3.57 1.66
CA THR A 215 -24.49 -3.69 2.81
C THR A 215 -24.42 -2.48 3.72
N ASP A 216 -23.25 -1.89 3.92
CA ASP A 216 -23.07 -0.63 4.63
C ASP A 216 -23.06 0.52 3.62
N ARG A 217 -24.01 1.45 3.77
CA ARG A 217 -24.17 2.65 2.94
C ARG A 217 -23.69 3.92 3.64
N GLY A 218 -23.08 3.78 4.79
CA GLY A 218 -22.45 4.86 5.52
C GLY A 218 -21.24 5.42 4.77
N LEU A 219 -20.88 6.67 5.03
CA LEU A 219 -19.72 7.32 4.42
C LEU A 219 -18.44 7.21 5.27
N ILE A 220 -18.52 6.57 6.43
CA ILE A 220 -17.42 6.50 7.40
C ILE A 220 -16.60 5.21 7.23
N TRP A 221 -17.25 4.08 6.90
CA TRP A 221 -16.64 2.75 6.90
C TRP A 221 -16.62 2.03 5.53
N ASN A 222 -17.02 2.71 4.49
CA ASN A 222 -17.01 2.18 3.11
C ASN A 222 -15.76 2.61 2.34
#